data_01559412dfeba6f20692d64f5ca09855
#
_entry.id   01559412dfeba6f20692d64f5ca09855
#
_cell.length_a   1.000
_cell.length_b   1.000
_cell.length_c   1.000
_cell.angle_alpha   90.00
_cell.angle_beta   90.00
_cell.angle_gamma   90.00
#
_symmetry.space_group_name_H-M   'P 1'
#
loop_
_entity.id
_entity.type
_entity.pdbx_description
1 polymer ?
#
loop_
_entity_poly.entity_id
_entity_poly.type
_entity_poly.pdbx_seq_one_letter_code
_entity_poly.pdbx_strand_id
1 'polypeptide(L)'
;MIMYDQVGCGKSSLPEDPGVYVKETWAEELVALRKFLHLDELHMLGQSWGGMLEMYYLTSFDPQGIKSVMIDGSPASIKLWVQEQHRLIKYLSYEDRAAIAEAERTGDFTNVKYLAANDRYMEKYCWDDPDENSPEPLRRPTNGKRASLIAEGPNEFTENGTISDFDVTDQLHKIHVPVLVTSGTDDLCTPLIAKSVVDHIPGAKWHLFANSRHLALLDQHDEFIHVLDQWLAAND
;
A
#
# COMPACT_ATOMS: atom_id res chain seq x y z
N MET A 1 -17.57 8.19 5.87
CA MET A 1 -16.43 7.33 5.47
C MET A 1 -16.80 5.88 5.70
N ILE A 2 -16.49 4.99 4.76
CA ILE A 2 -16.71 3.54 4.85
C ILE A 2 -15.33 2.88 4.80
N MET A 3 -15.07 1.98 5.73
CA MET A 3 -13.90 1.11 5.76
C MET A 3 -14.38 -0.33 5.90
N TYR A 4 -13.71 -1.27 5.27
CA TYR A 4 -14.08 -2.69 5.35
C TYR A 4 -12.83 -3.56 5.49
N ASP A 5 -13.01 -4.71 6.12
CA ASP A 5 -11.99 -5.73 6.17
C ASP A 5 -12.10 -6.60 4.91
N GLN A 6 -11.08 -6.66 4.09
CA GLN A 6 -11.02 -7.55 2.92
C GLN A 6 -11.05 -9.01 3.34
N VAL A 7 -11.43 -9.90 2.42
CA VAL A 7 -11.27 -11.34 2.65
C VAL A 7 -9.82 -11.67 3.04
N GLY A 8 -9.67 -12.44 4.08
CA GLY A 8 -8.35 -12.72 4.67
C GLY A 8 -7.91 -11.76 5.78
N CYS A 9 -8.69 -10.71 6.09
CA CYS A 9 -8.32 -9.69 7.07
C CYS A 9 -9.41 -9.44 8.10
N GLY A 10 -9.01 -8.92 9.26
CA GLY A 10 -9.88 -8.41 10.32
C GLY A 10 -10.97 -9.39 10.73
N LYS A 11 -12.23 -8.99 10.54
CA LYS A 11 -13.42 -9.79 10.88
C LYS A 11 -14.01 -10.54 9.69
N SER A 12 -13.46 -10.35 8.48
CA SER A 12 -13.89 -11.06 7.29
C SER A 12 -13.43 -12.52 7.30
N SER A 13 -13.96 -13.32 6.38
CA SER A 13 -13.60 -14.74 6.28
C SER A 13 -12.11 -14.93 6.01
N LEU A 14 -11.55 -16.01 6.59
CA LEU A 14 -10.15 -16.40 6.44
C LEU A 14 -10.07 -17.74 5.68
N PRO A 15 -10.27 -17.78 4.36
CA PRO A 15 -10.25 -19.00 3.57
C PRO A 15 -8.91 -19.73 3.68
N GLU A 16 -8.96 -21.07 3.64
CA GLU A 16 -7.74 -21.88 3.63
C GLU A 16 -7.12 -21.97 2.24
N ASP A 17 -7.93 -21.84 1.20
CA ASP A 17 -7.47 -21.86 -0.20
C ASP A 17 -6.61 -20.62 -0.51
N PRO A 18 -5.31 -20.81 -0.81
CA PRO A 18 -4.43 -19.69 -1.17
C PRO A 18 -4.84 -19.00 -2.47
N GLY A 19 -5.55 -19.68 -3.36
CA GLY A 19 -6.04 -19.13 -4.63
C GLY A 19 -7.08 -18.01 -4.48
N VAL A 20 -7.60 -17.80 -3.26
CA VAL A 20 -8.51 -16.68 -2.96
C VAL A 20 -7.74 -15.35 -2.82
N TYR A 21 -6.47 -15.39 -2.41
CA TYR A 21 -5.68 -14.21 -2.10
C TYR A 21 -4.98 -13.66 -3.35
N VAL A 22 -5.80 -13.14 -4.27
CA VAL A 22 -5.36 -12.56 -5.55
C VAL A 22 -6.05 -11.21 -5.79
N LYS A 23 -5.42 -10.35 -6.58
CA LYS A 23 -5.94 -8.99 -6.87
C LYS A 23 -7.35 -9.00 -7.48
N GLU A 24 -7.66 -10.00 -8.29
CA GLU A 24 -8.97 -10.18 -8.91
C GLU A 24 -10.08 -10.36 -7.87
N THR A 25 -9.86 -11.24 -6.88
CA THR A 25 -10.82 -11.49 -5.80
C THR A 25 -11.11 -10.22 -5.01
N TRP A 26 -10.08 -9.47 -4.63
CA TRP A 26 -10.27 -8.23 -3.86
C TRP A 26 -10.90 -7.11 -4.69
N ALA A 27 -10.64 -7.04 -5.99
CA ALA A 27 -11.33 -6.10 -6.86
C ALA A 27 -12.82 -6.46 -7.07
N GLU A 28 -13.15 -7.74 -7.21
CA GLU A 28 -14.53 -8.23 -7.28
C GLU A 28 -15.29 -8.00 -5.96
N GLU A 29 -14.61 -8.14 -4.82
CA GLU A 29 -15.14 -7.81 -3.50
C GLU A 29 -15.53 -6.32 -3.41
N LEU A 30 -14.68 -5.42 -3.91
CA LEU A 30 -14.97 -3.99 -3.97
C LEU A 30 -16.20 -3.71 -4.87
N VAL A 31 -16.31 -4.37 -6.03
CA VAL A 31 -17.52 -4.29 -6.89
C VAL A 31 -18.76 -4.74 -6.14
N ALA A 32 -18.69 -5.88 -5.45
CA ALA A 32 -19.79 -6.44 -4.68
C ALA A 32 -20.21 -5.51 -3.52
N LEU A 33 -19.23 -4.95 -2.80
CA LEU A 33 -19.46 -4.01 -1.70
C LEU A 33 -20.16 -2.73 -2.18
N ARG A 34 -19.67 -2.12 -3.26
CA ARG A 34 -20.30 -0.94 -3.87
C ARG A 34 -21.76 -1.21 -4.23
N LYS A 35 -22.01 -2.34 -4.89
CA LYS A 35 -23.39 -2.73 -5.28
C LYS A 35 -24.28 -2.97 -4.05
N PHE A 36 -23.78 -3.66 -3.02
CA PHE A 36 -24.52 -3.97 -1.81
C PHE A 36 -24.89 -2.72 -1.02
N LEU A 37 -23.99 -1.74 -0.94
CA LEU A 37 -24.18 -0.49 -0.21
C LEU A 37 -24.83 0.61 -1.07
N HIS A 38 -25.18 0.33 -2.33
CA HIS A 38 -25.74 1.32 -3.28
C HIS A 38 -24.87 2.58 -3.41
N LEU A 39 -23.55 2.40 -3.52
CA LEU A 39 -22.59 3.49 -3.68
C LEU A 39 -22.45 3.84 -5.16
N ASP A 40 -23.37 4.64 -5.67
CA ASP A 40 -23.38 5.07 -7.07
C ASP A 40 -22.25 6.08 -7.34
N GLU A 41 -22.04 7.03 -6.41
CA GLU A 41 -20.95 8.00 -6.45
C GLU A 41 -20.11 7.95 -5.18
N LEU A 42 -18.76 8.01 -5.32
CA LEU A 42 -17.85 7.99 -4.18
C LEU A 42 -16.47 8.58 -4.52
N HIS A 43 -15.78 9.03 -3.48
CA HIS A 43 -14.33 9.21 -3.48
C HIS A 43 -13.68 7.96 -2.94
N MET A 44 -12.48 7.63 -3.43
CA MET A 44 -11.70 6.51 -2.95
C MET A 44 -10.41 7.01 -2.31
N LEU A 45 -9.96 6.31 -1.28
CA LEU A 45 -8.65 6.49 -0.66
C LEU A 45 -8.06 5.12 -0.38
N GLY A 46 -6.94 4.82 -1.00
CA GLY A 46 -6.19 3.58 -0.80
C GLY A 46 -4.75 3.86 -0.38
N GLN A 47 -4.34 3.24 0.73
CA GLN A 47 -2.97 3.31 1.23
C GLN A 47 -2.25 2.00 0.93
N SER A 48 -1.00 2.07 0.43
CA SER A 48 -0.16 0.90 0.16
C SER A 48 -0.86 -0.08 -0.79
N TRP A 49 -1.09 -1.33 -0.39
CA TRP A 49 -1.91 -2.30 -1.13
C TRP A 49 -3.26 -1.72 -1.57
N GLY A 50 -3.91 -0.89 -0.72
CA GLY A 50 -5.18 -0.25 -1.06
C GLY A 50 -5.11 0.60 -2.32
N GLY A 51 -4.07 1.39 -2.51
CA GLY A 51 -3.88 2.18 -3.73
C GLY A 51 -3.49 1.33 -4.95
N MET A 52 -2.77 0.22 -4.75
CA MET A 52 -2.54 -0.77 -5.81
C MET A 52 -3.87 -1.35 -6.30
N LEU A 53 -4.74 -1.73 -5.36
CA LEU A 53 -6.08 -2.23 -5.67
C LEU A 53 -6.94 -1.19 -6.40
N GLU A 54 -6.88 0.08 -5.99
CA GLU A 54 -7.57 1.18 -6.67
C GLU A 54 -7.09 1.35 -8.11
N MET A 55 -5.77 1.37 -8.34
CA MET A 55 -5.20 1.45 -9.69
C MET A 55 -5.63 0.26 -10.55
N TYR A 56 -5.59 -0.95 -10.02
CA TYR A 56 -6.07 -2.15 -10.71
C TYR A 56 -7.56 -2.08 -11.02
N TYR A 57 -8.38 -1.67 -10.03
CA TYR A 57 -9.82 -1.52 -10.19
C TYR A 57 -10.18 -0.50 -11.27
N LEU A 58 -9.56 0.68 -11.25
CA LEU A 58 -9.81 1.74 -12.23
C LEU A 58 -9.40 1.36 -13.65
N THR A 59 -8.29 0.64 -13.80
CA THR A 59 -7.75 0.29 -15.11
C THR A 59 -8.36 -0.97 -15.73
N SER A 60 -8.91 -1.87 -14.90
CA SER A 60 -9.39 -3.19 -15.35
C SER A 60 -10.93 -3.29 -15.37
N PHE A 61 -11.64 -2.52 -14.54
CA PHE A 61 -13.10 -2.60 -14.41
C PHE A 61 -13.83 -1.37 -14.98
N ASP A 62 -13.12 -0.28 -15.29
CA ASP A 62 -13.70 0.99 -15.78
C ASP A 62 -14.94 1.44 -14.97
N PRO A 63 -14.83 1.59 -13.64
CA PRO A 63 -15.97 1.82 -12.77
C PRO A 63 -16.54 3.23 -12.99
N GLN A 64 -17.87 3.33 -13.10
CA GLN A 64 -18.57 4.60 -13.16
C GLN A 64 -18.78 5.19 -11.75
N GLY A 65 -18.97 6.51 -11.64
CA GLY A 65 -19.32 7.19 -10.39
C GLY A 65 -18.14 7.39 -9.42
N ILE A 66 -16.89 7.24 -9.86
CA ILE A 66 -15.73 7.62 -9.06
C ILE A 66 -15.50 9.12 -9.25
N LYS A 67 -15.71 9.91 -8.19
CA LYS A 67 -15.55 11.37 -8.20
C LYS A 67 -14.08 11.78 -8.14
N SER A 68 -13.32 11.16 -7.28
CA SER A 68 -11.86 11.31 -7.20
C SER A 68 -11.20 10.16 -6.44
N VAL A 69 -9.89 10.05 -6.58
CA VAL A 69 -9.07 9.02 -5.91
C VAL A 69 -7.87 9.68 -5.23
N MET A 70 -7.53 9.20 -4.04
CA MET A 70 -6.28 9.52 -3.35
C MET A 70 -5.48 8.23 -3.18
N ILE A 71 -4.35 8.14 -3.87
CA ILE A 71 -3.42 7.00 -3.84
C ILE A 71 -2.29 7.37 -2.90
N ASP A 72 -2.25 6.75 -1.72
CA ASP A 72 -1.28 7.05 -0.67
C ASP A 72 -0.23 5.95 -0.55
N GLY A 73 1.04 6.30 -0.72
CA GLY A 73 2.16 5.40 -0.50
C GLY A 73 2.14 4.11 -1.34
N SER A 74 1.69 4.13 -2.60
CA SER A 74 1.38 2.92 -3.37
C SER A 74 2.15 2.82 -4.68
N PRO A 75 2.76 1.65 -5.00
CA PRO A 75 3.41 1.42 -6.29
C PRO A 75 2.42 0.98 -7.38
N ALA A 76 2.71 1.34 -8.63
CA ALA A 76 2.04 0.75 -9.80
C ALA A 76 2.75 -0.54 -10.29
N SER A 77 3.96 -0.81 -9.81
CA SER A 77 4.79 -1.95 -10.21
C SER A 77 5.54 -2.51 -9.00
N ILE A 78 5.32 -3.79 -8.69
CA ILE A 78 6.08 -4.52 -7.66
C ILE A 78 7.56 -4.62 -8.03
N LYS A 79 7.87 -4.75 -9.30
CA LYS A 79 9.26 -4.75 -9.73
C LYS A 79 10.00 -3.46 -9.35
N LEU A 80 9.38 -2.30 -9.55
CA LEU A 80 9.97 -1.02 -9.15
C LEU A 80 10.02 -0.89 -7.62
N TRP A 81 8.98 -1.36 -6.93
CA TRP A 81 8.96 -1.42 -5.46
C TRP A 81 10.16 -2.17 -4.93
N VAL A 82 10.37 -3.43 -5.31
CA VAL A 82 11.49 -4.27 -4.85
C VAL A 82 12.86 -3.63 -5.17
N GLN A 83 13.02 -3.03 -6.34
CA GLN A 83 14.25 -2.32 -6.69
C GLN A 83 14.55 -1.17 -5.72
N GLU A 84 13.54 -0.40 -5.36
CA GLU A 84 13.68 0.71 -4.44
C GLU A 84 13.89 0.25 -3.00
N GLN A 85 13.21 -0.84 -2.55
CA GLN A 85 13.47 -1.42 -1.24
C GLN A 85 14.95 -1.86 -1.12
N HIS A 86 15.49 -2.54 -2.12
CA HIS A 86 16.92 -2.90 -2.14
C HIS A 86 17.85 -1.68 -2.21
N ARG A 87 17.38 -0.55 -2.76
CA ARG A 87 18.12 0.72 -2.68
C ARG A 87 18.11 1.28 -1.25
N LEU A 88 16.97 1.26 -0.57
CA LEU A 88 16.84 1.72 0.82
C LEU A 88 17.66 0.87 1.78
N ILE A 89 17.71 -0.45 1.61
CA ILE A 89 18.53 -1.37 2.40
C ILE A 89 20.02 -0.94 2.40
N LYS A 90 20.53 -0.34 1.33
CA LYS A 90 21.92 0.14 1.27
C LYS A 90 22.26 1.22 2.31
N TYR A 91 21.26 1.88 2.87
CA TYR A 91 21.43 2.89 3.93
C TYR A 91 21.32 2.32 5.36
N LEU A 92 21.16 1.01 5.50
CA LEU A 92 21.24 0.32 6.78
C LEU A 92 22.71 0.03 7.18
N SER A 93 22.89 -0.42 8.42
CA SER A 93 24.19 -0.88 8.90
C SER A 93 24.75 -2.03 8.06
N TYR A 94 26.06 -2.27 8.13
CA TYR A 94 26.66 -3.43 7.45
C TYR A 94 26.08 -4.75 7.95
N GLU A 95 25.86 -4.85 9.26
CA GLU A 95 25.30 -6.04 9.93
C GLU A 95 23.88 -6.32 9.47
N ASP A 96 23.04 -5.29 9.36
CA ASP A 96 21.66 -5.44 8.91
C ASP A 96 21.58 -5.86 7.45
N ARG A 97 22.37 -5.23 6.60
CA ARG A 97 22.47 -5.61 5.18
C ARG A 97 22.92 -7.05 5.00
N ALA A 98 23.91 -7.50 5.81
CA ALA A 98 24.40 -8.87 5.75
C ALA A 98 23.33 -9.87 6.23
N ALA A 99 22.56 -9.53 7.28
CA ALA A 99 21.50 -10.37 7.80
C ALA A 99 20.34 -10.51 6.79
N ILE A 100 19.94 -9.43 6.15
CA ILE A 100 18.90 -9.43 5.09
C ILE A 100 19.39 -10.26 3.90
N ALA A 101 20.59 -10.01 3.38
CA ALA A 101 21.12 -10.74 2.23
C ALA A 101 21.26 -12.26 2.51
N GLU A 102 21.59 -12.64 3.74
CA GLU A 102 21.65 -14.05 4.12
C GLU A 102 20.25 -14.69 4.18
N ALA A 103 19.26 -13.96 4.70
CA ALA A 103 17.88 -14.45 4.73
C ALA A 103 17.32 -14.64 3.32
N GLU A 104 17.54 -13.69 2.41
CA GLU A 104 17.14 -13.81 1.01
C GLU A 104 17.83 -14.99 0.30
N ARG A 105 19.12 -15.19 0.56
CA ARG A 105 19.91 -16.28 -0.03
C ARG A 105 19.46 -17.66 0.44
N THR A 106 19.05 -17.79 1.72
CA THR A 106 18.68 -19.07 2.34
C THR A 106 17.18 -19.34 2.35
N GLY A 107 16.36 -18.30 2.19
CA GLY A 107 14.92 -18.33 2.43
C GLY A 107 14.54 -18.44 3.90
N ASP A 108 15.48 -18.24 4.84
CA ASP A 108 15.22 -18.26 6.28
C ASP A 108 14.92 -16.85 6.81
N PHE A 109 13.66 -16.48 6.72
CA PHE A 109 13.12 -15.24 7.27
C PHE A 109 12.70 -15.36 8.76
N THR A 110 13.10 -16.43 9.44
CA THR A 110 12.84 -16.65 10.88
C THR A 110 14.08 -16.40 11.74
N ASN A 111 15.22 -16.21 11.13
CA ASN A 111 16.49 -15.96 11.82
C ASN A 111 16.43 -14.68 12.65
N VAL A 112 16.88 -14.73 13.90
CA VAL A 112 16.83 -13.61 14.85
C VAL A 112 17.57 -12.36 14.37
N LYS A 113 18.67 -12.50 13.64
CA LYS A 113 19.42 -11.36 13.10
C LYS A 113 18.67 -10.69 11.97
N TYR A 114 18.03 -11.49 11.11
CA TYR A 114 17.16 -10.98 10.07
C TYR A 114 15.95 -10.25 10.66
N LEU A 115 15.23 -10.85 11.62
CA LEU A 115 14.07 -10.22 12.25
C LEU A 115 14.44 -8.86 12.83
N ALA A 116 15.54 -8.77 13.59
CA ALA A 116 16.00 -7.50 14.14
C ALA A 116 16.43 -6.48 13.07
N ALA A 117 16.96 -6.92 11.93
CA ALA A 117 17.29 -6.04 10.82
C ALA A 117 16.04 -5.53 10.10
N ASN A 118 15.04 -6.40 9.91
CA ASN A 118 13.75 -6.06 9.33
C ASN A 118 12.97 -5.08 10.22
N ASP A 119 12.96 -5.27 11.54
CA ASP A 119 12.31 -4.36 12.48
C ASP A 119 12.91 -2.94 12.35
N ARG A 120 14.26 -2.81 12.34
CA ARG A 120 14.91 -1.52 12.13
C ARG A 120 14.66 -0.91 10.75
N TYR A 121 14.48 -1.73 9.73
CA TYR A 121 14.11 -1.29 8.39
C TYR A 121 12.69 -0.71 8.40
N MET A 122 11.74 -1.42 8.99
CA MET A 122 10.34 -0.99 9.11
C MET A 122 10.21 0.28 9.96
N GLU A 123 10.88 0.34 11.13
CA GLU A 123 10.92 1.54 11.97
C GLU A 123 11.46 2.77 11.22
N LYS A 124 12.46 2.57 10.36
CA LYS A 124 13.08 3.67 9.61
C LYS A 124 12.22 4.21 8.47
N TYR A 125 11.44 3.36 7.78
CA TYR A 125 10.78 3.73 6.53
C TYR A 125 9.27 3.52 6.53
N CYS A 126 8.73 2.79 7.50
CA CYS A 126 7.31 2.48 7.55
C CYS A 126 6.61 3.17 8.73
N TRP A 127 6.83 2.70 9.93
CA TRP A 127 6.17 3.21 11.13
C TRP A 127 6.85 2.68 12.39
N ASP A 128 6.55 3.29 13.54
CA ASP A 128 6.86 2.71 14.84
C ASP A 128 5.79 1.68 15.22
N ASP A 129 6.15 0.61 15.93
CA ASP A 129 5.19 -0.37 16.44
C ASP A 129 4.11 0.35 17.27
N PRO A 130 2.82 0.01 17.09
CA PRO A 130 1.75 0.64 17.83
C PRO A 130 1.89 0.44 19.34
N ASP A 131 1.79 1.54 20.09
CA ASP A 131 1.78 1.56 21.54
C ASP A 131 0.36 1.80 22.11
N GLU A 132 0.25 1.96 23.42
CA GLU A 132 -1.03 2.22 24.10
C GLU A 132 -1.69 3.55 23.69
N ASN A 133 -0.94 4.51 23.15
CA ASN A 133 -1.41 5.82 22.72
C ASN A 133 -1.77 5.86 21.24
N SER A 134 -1.37 4.85 20.48
CA SER A 134 -1.68 4.76 19.05
C SER A 134 -3.19 4.66 18.81
N PRO A 135 -3.70 5.15 17.68
CA PRO A 135 -5.12 5.00 17.31
C PRO A 135 -5.60 3.55 17.38
N GLU A 136 -6.83 3.34 17.86
CA GLU A 136 -7.41 2.00 18.06
C GLU A 136 -7.30 1.09 16.83
N PRO A 137 -7.57 1.56 15.60
CA PRO A 137 -7.47 0.71 14.42
C PRO A 137 -6.09 0.09 14.20
N LEU A 138 -5.02 0.73 14.67
CA LEU A 138 -3.65 0.22 14.57
C LEU A 138 -3.30 -0.78 15.67
N ARG A 139 -4.00 -0.72 16.81
CA ARG A 139 -3.77 -1.59 17.98
C ARG A 139 -4.55 -2.90 17.96
N ARG A 140 -5.64 -2.96 17.19
CA ARG A 140 -6.46 -4.16 17.11
C ARG A 140 -5.77 -5.26 16.27
N PRO A 141 -6.01 -6.55 16.58
CA PRO A 141 -5.53 -7.65 15.75
C PRO A 141 -6.11 -7.55 14.33
N THR A 142 -5.25 -7.62 13.33
CA THR A 142 -5.64 -7.51 11.91
C THR A 142 -6.02 -8.84 11.29
N ASN A 143 -5.52 -9.95 11.84
CA ASN A 143 -5.65 -11.32 11.30
C ASN A 143 -5.18 -11.48 9.82
N GLY A 144 -4.58 -10.43 9.25
CA GLY A 144 -4.19 -10.38 7.84
C GLY A 144 -2.88 -11.11 7.50
N LYS A 145 -2.11 -11.55 8.50
CA LYS A 145 -0.76 -12.10 8.30
C LYS A 145 -0.69 -13.21 7.24
N ARG A 146 -1.71 -14.09 7.19
CA ARG A 146 -1.74 -15.18 6.21
C ARG A 146 -1.99 -14.63 4.80
N ALA A 147 -2.92 -13.69 4.65
CA ALA A 147 -3.24 -13.07 3.37
C ALA A 147 -2.01 -12.33 2.83
N SER A 148 -1.36 -11.51 3.66
CA SER A 148 -0.14 -10.79 3.30
C SER A 148 0.99 -11.75 2.90
N LEU A 149 1.26 -12.80 3.68
CA LEU A 149 2.29 -13.78 3.34
C LEU A 149 2.05 -14.49 1.99
N ILE A 150 0.79 -14.77 1.65
CA ILE A 150 0.44 -15.42 0.38
C ILE A 150 0.46 -14.42 -0.77
N ALA A 151 -0.02 -13.20 -0.55
CA ALA A 151 -0.13 -12.20 -1.59
C ALA A 151 1.21 -11.52 -1.90
N GLU A 152 1.89 -11.05 -0.89
CA GLU A 152 3.11 -10.25 -0.98
C GLU A 152 4.35 -11.13 -0.82
N GLY A 153 4.43 -11.82 0.30
CA GLY A 153 5.60 -12.62 0.65
C GLY A 153 6.05 -12.36 2.10
N PRO A 154 7.29 -12.70 2.43
CA PRO A 154 7.77 -12.62 3.82
C PRO A 154 8.08 -11.21 4.31
N ASN A 155 8.23 -10.24 3.43
CA ASN A 155 8.64 -8.86 3.76
C ASN A 155 8.55 -7.95 2.52
N GLU A 156 8.73 -6.64 2.71
CA GLU A 156 8.60 -5.58 1.69
C GLU A 156 9.65 -5.61 0.56
N PHE A 157 10.73 -6.37 0.70
CA PHE A 157 11.81 -6.46 -0.30
C PHE A 157 11.94 -7.83 -0.95
N THR A 158 11.15 -8.82 -0.48
CA THR A 158 11.08 -10.18 -1.05
C THR A 158 9.63 -10.49 -1.43
N GLU A 159 9.15 -9.80 -2.44
CA GLU A 159 7.81 -9.93 -2.99
C GLU A 159 7.74 -11.15 -3.91
N ASN A 160 7.28 -12.28 -3.39
CA ASN A 160 7.24 -13.56 -4.12
C ASN A 160 5.87 -14.26 -4.05
N GLY A 161 4.87 -13.55 -3.57
CA GLY A 161 3.50 -14.04 -3.48
C GLY A 161 2.68 -13.90 -4.77
N THR A 162 1.36 -13.96 -4.64
CA THR A 162 0.43 -13.97 -5.80
C THR A 162 0.33 -12.64 -6.53
N ILE A 163 0.82 -11.54 -5.93
CA ILE A 163 0.88 -10.20 -6.56
C ILE A 163 2.29 -9.83 -7.04
N SER A 164 3.26 -10.74 -7.00
CA SER A 164 4.66 -10.45 -7.36
C SER A 164 4.85 -9.98 -8.81
N ASP A 165 3.93 -10.30 -9.69
CA ASP A 165 3.90 -9.86 -11.08
C ASP A 165 3.03 -8.61 -11.31
N PHE A 166 2.52 -8.00 -10.23
CA PHE A 166 1.67 -6.82 -10.35
C PHE A 166 2.43 -5.68 -11.04
N ASP A 167 1.91 -5.26 -12.18
CA ASP A 167 2.34 -4.07 -12.91
C ASP A 167 1.18 -3.53 -13.74
N VAL A 168 0.70 -2.35 -13.39
CA VAL A 168 -0.35 -1.62 -14.10
C VAL A 168 0.16 -0.30 -14.70
N THR A 169 1.48 -0.07 -14.66
CA THR A 169 2.11 1.19 -15.06
C THR A 169 1.66 1.63 -16.45
N ASP A 170 1.74 0.74 -17.44
CA ASP A 170 1.35 1.04 -18.83
C ASP A 170 -0.16 1.25 -19.01
N GLN A 171 -0.97 0.94 -17.98
CA GLN A 171 -2.43 1.08 -18.02
C GLN A 171 -2.93 2.35 -17.33
N LEU A 172 -2.10 3.00 -16.52
CA LEU A 172 -2.47 4.17 -15.71
C LEU A 172 -3.00 5.32 -16.56
N HIS A 173 -2.60 5.43 -17.83
CA HIS A 173 -3.12 6.43 -18.77
C HIS A 173 -4.63 6.31 -19.03
N LYS A 174 -5.27 5.19 -18.67
CA LYS A 174 -6.73 4.97 -18.78
C LYS A 174 -7.51 5.63 -17.64
N ILE A 175 -6.83 6.06 -16.57
CA ILE A 175 -7.47 6.71 -15.42
C ILE A 175 -7.76 8.16 -15.80
N HIS A 176 -9.05 8.53 -15.87
CA HIS A 176 -9.52 9.84 -16.28
C HIS A 176 -10.19 10.62 -15.15
N VAL A 177 -10.39 9.99 -13.99
CA VAL A 177 -10.91 10.67 -12.80
C VAL A 177 -9.80 11.51 -12.14
N PRO A 178 -10.14 12.56 -11.38
CA PRO A 178 -9.15 13.29 -10.60
C PRO A 178 -8.35 12.38 -9.66
N VAL A 179 -7.04 12.43 -9.70
CA VAL A 179 -6.15 11.64 -8.84
C VAL A 179 -5.20 12.53 -8.07
N LEU A 180 -5.11 12.30 -6.76
CA LEU A 180 -4.07 12.80 -5.88
C LEU A 180 -3.18 11.63 -5.46
N VAL A 181 -1.90 11.68 -5.77
CA VAL A 181 -0.90 10.76 -5.24
C VAL A 181 -0.24 11.41 -4.04
N THR A 182 -0.07 10.67 -2.96
CA THR A 182 0.64 11.13 -1.77
C THR A 182 1.74 10.15 -1.37
N SER A 183 2.80 10.65 -0.77
CA SER A 183 3.90 9.84 -0.22
C SER A 183 4.72 10.66 0.79
N GLY A 184 5.51 9.99 1.61
CA GLY A 184 6.46 10.62 2.52
C GLY A 184 7.85 10.82 1.91
N THR A 185 8.68 11.69 2.53
CA THR A 185 10.08 11.85 2.11
C THR A 185 10.95 10.66 2.50
N ASP A 186 10.57 9.94 3.55
CA ASP A 186 11.31 8.80 4.12
C ASP A 186 10.52 7.49 4.00
N ASP A 187 9.61 7.43 3.05
CA ASP A 187 8.63 6.38 2.80
C ASP A 187 9.25 5.15 2.11
N LEU A 188 8.69 3.96 2.39
CA LEU A 188 8.87 2.74 1.58
C LEU A 188 8.49 3.01 0.11
N CYS A 189 7.35 3.67 -0.11
CA CYS A 189 6.98 4.21 -1.41
C CYS A 189 7.81 5.46 -1.70
N THR A 190 9.05 5.25 -2.09
CA THR A 190 10.00 6.35 -2.31
C THR A 190 9.43 7.40 -3.29
N PRO A 191 9.91 8.66 -3.22
CA PRO A 191 9.50 9.69 -4.19
C PRO A 191 9.66 9.26 -5.66
N LEU A 192 10.56 8.33 -5.96
CA LEU A 192 10.70 7.77 -7.30
C LEU A 192 9.51 6.89 -7.69
N ILE A 193 9.05 6.04 -6.76
CA ILE A 193 7.86 5.19 -6.96
C ILE A 193 6.62 6.06 -7.13
N ALA A 194 6.36 7.00 -6.21
CA ALA A 194 5.22 7.91 -6.28
C ALA A 194 5.23 8.72 -7.59
N LYS A 195 6.40 9.25 -7.97
CA LYS A 195 6.55 9.98 -9.23
C LYS A 195 6.24 9.11 -10.46
N SER A 196 6.61 7.85 -10.44
CA SER A 196 6.25 6.91 -11.51
C SER A 196 4.73 6.80 -11.68
N VAL A 197 3.96 6.76 -10.60
CA VAL A 197 2.49 6.76 -10.67
C VAL A 197 1.98 8.08 -11.25
N VAL A 198 2.45 9.22 -10.71
CA VAL A 198 2.03 10.57 -11.16
C VAL A 198 2.29 10.79 -12.66
N ASP A 199 3.46 10.39 -13.13
CA ASP A 199 3.87 10.63 -14.53
C ASP A 199 3.03 9.83 -15.55
N HIS A 200 2.40 8.74 -15.12
CA HIS A 200 1.58 7.88 -16.00
C HIS A 200 0.07 8.12 -15.91
N ILE A 201 -0.42 8.88 -14.91
CA ILE A 201 -1.84 9.25 -14.79
C ILE A 201 -2.05 10.67 -15.33
N PRO A 202 -2.85 10.87 -16.39
CA PRO A 202 -3.10 12.19 -16.94
C PRO A 202 -3.72 13.15 -15.92
N GLY A 203 -3.03 14.26 -15.65
CA GLY A 203 -3.53 15.30 -14.73
C GLY A 203 -3.44 14.97 -13.24
N ALA A 204 -2.79 13.88 -12.86
CA ALA A 204 -2.56 13.55 -11.46
C ALA A 204 -1.80 14.67 -10.74
N LYS A 205 -2.19 14.93 -9.50
CA LYS A 205 -1.47 15.82 -8.59
C LYS A 205 -0.63 14.99 -7.63
N TRP A 206 0.43 15.57 -7.11
CA TRP A 206 1.28 14.93 -6.11
C TRP A 206 1.48 15.83 -4.91
N HIS A 207 1.28 15.27 -3.70
CA HIS A 207 1.65 15.89 -2.45
C HIS A 207 2.70 15.02 -1.75
N LEU A 208 3.85 15.63 -1.41
CA LEU A 208 4.95 14.96 -0.74
C LEU A 208 5.02 15.47 0.71
N PHE A 209 4.72 14.60 1.67
CA PHE A 209 4.79 14.91 3.10
C PHE A 209 6.24 14.95 3.58
N ALA A 210 6.67 16.09 4.07
CA ALA A 210 8.02 16.24 4.61
C ALA A 210 8.16 15.50 5.95
N ASN A 211 9.30 14.83 6.18
CA ASN A 211 9.58 14.07 7.40
C ASN A 211 8.50 13.02 7.72
N SER A 212 7.97 12.38 6.69
CA SER A 212 6.99 11.31 6.82
C SER A 212 7.53 10.04 6.22
N ARG A 213 7.22 8.95 6.90
CA ARG A 213 7.42 7.57 6.45
C ARG A 213 6.15 7.08 5.73
N HIS A 214 5.97 5.77 5.63
CA HIS A 214 4.90 5.13 4.87
C HIS A 214 3.48 5.40 5.39
N LEU A 215 3.33 5.76 6.65
CA LEU A 215 2.03 6.12 7.23
C LEU A 215 1.96 7.63 7.50
N ALA A 216 1.81 8.42 6.44
CA ALA A 216 1.71 9.88 6.54
C ALA A 216 0.55 10.33 7.44
N LEU A 217 -0.53 9.57 7.50
CA LEU A 217 -1.64 9.80 8.44
C LEU A 217 -1.19 9.81 9.91
N LEU A 218 -0.11 9.11 10.26
CA LEU A 218 0.44 9.10 11.62
C LEU A 218 1.52 10.16 11.80
N ASP A 219 2.49 10.18 10.86
CA ASP A 219 3.66 11.03 10.98
C ASP A 219 3.33 12.51 10.77
N GLN A 220 2.32 12.83 9.92
CA GLN A 220 1.91 14.18 9.54
C GLN A 220 0.38 14.34 9.59
N HIS A 221 -0.23 13.90 10.70
CA HIS A 221 -1.68 13.77 10.84
C HIS A 221 -2.47 15.03 10.43
N ASP A 222 -2.12 16.19 10.97
CA ASP A 222 -2.86 17.42 10.72
C ASP A 222 -2.75 17.87 9.25
N GLU A 223 -1.57 17.73 8.67
CA GLU A 223 -1.33 18.03 7.25
C GLU A 223 -2.07 17.03 6.36
N PHE A 224 -2.04 15.74 6.70
CA PHE A 224 -2.74 14.69 5.95
C PHE A 224 -4.25 14.96 5.90
N ILE A 225 -4.88 15.24 7.05
CA ILE A 225 -6.31 15.56 7.11
C ILE A 225 -6.63 16.84 6.33
N HIS A 226 -5.80 17.86 6.45
CA HIS A 226 -5.98 19.10 5.68
C HIS A 226 -5.92 18.87 4.16
N VAL A 227 -4.96 18.10 3.69
CA VAL A 227 -4.80 17.75 2.27
C VAL A 227 -6.00 16.93 1.79
N LEU A 228 -6.45 15.95 2.57
CA LEU A 228 -7.61 15.13 2.27
C LEU A 228 -8.89 15.98 2.18
N ASP A 229 -9.15 16.85 3.16
CA ASP A 229 -10.34 17.72 3.19
C ASP A 229 -10.36 18.68 1.98
N GLN A 230 -9.21 19.27 1.65
CA GLN A 230 -9.10 20.13 0.46
C GLN A 230 -9.33 19.35 -0.83
N TRP A 231 -8.83 18.12 -0.92
CA TRP A 231 -9.00 17.27 -2.08
C TRP A 231 -10.46 16.88 -2.29
N LEU A 232 -11.13 16.45 -1.24
CA LEU A 232 -12.56 16.10 -1.29
C LEU A 232 -13.40 17.31 -1.67
N ALA A 233 -13.20 18.45 -1.01
CA ALA A 233 -13.97 19.68 -1.29
C ALA A 233 -13.77 20.20 -2.73
N ALA A 234 -12.62 19.94 -3.34
CA ALA A 234 -12.34 20.37 -4.71
C ALA A 234 -12.97 19.46 -5.80
N ASN A 235 -13.40 18.25 -5.42
CA ASN A 235 -13.90 17.23 -6.34
C ASN A 235 -15.32 16.72 -6.00
N ASP A 236 -16.00 17.37 -5.06
CA ASP A 236 -17.37 17.01 -4.61
C ASP A 236 -18.47 17.46 -5.57
#